data_31df6d7bb526006a8a7afe1c2ae90d2b
#
_entry.id   31df6d7bb526006a8a7afe1c2ae90d2b
#
_cell.length_a   1.000
_cell.length_b   1.000
_cell.length_c   1.000
_cell.angle_alpha   90.00
_cell.angle_beta   90.00
_cell.angle_gamma   90.00
#
_symmetry.space_group_name_H-M   'P 1'
#
loop_
_entity.id
_entity.type
_entity.pdbx_description
1 polymer ?
#
loop_
_entity_poly.entity_id
_entity_poly.type
_entity_poly.pdbx_seq_one_letter_code
_entity_poly.pdbx_strand_id
1 'polypeptide(L)'
;MTARKTLTLTIMGRDYRLAVAPDEEANLRACAELVQSKMQEIHQPGKVFSPDSVAVLAALRIAYENLIQRQAVEEMNKAVEYMNRSKGQIDSLIALCDNTLADKASDNGAQ
;
A
#
# COMPACT_ATOMS: atom_id res chain seq x y z
N MET A 1 -17.51 22.69 -4.74
CA MET A 1 -18.41 21.56 -4.39
C MET A 1 -18.34 20.50 -5.47
N THR A 2 -17.84 19.36 -5.13
CA THR A 2 -17.87 18.20 -6.03
C THR A 2 -19.27 17.60 -6.02
N ALA A 3 -19.98 17.72 -7.14
CA ALA A 3 -21.27 17.08 -7.30
C ALA A 3 -21.07 15.55 -7.32
N ARG A 4 -21.83 14.83 -6.52
CA ARG A 4 -21.79 13.37 -6.55
C ARG A 4 -22.44 12.86 -7.81
N LYS A 5 -21.79 11.89 -8.42
CA LYS A 5 -22.26 11.24 -9.62
C LYS A 5 -22.75 9.83 -9.28
N THR A 6 -23.80 9.38 -9.93
CA THR A 6 -24.25 8.00 -9.78
C THR A 6 -23.39 7.09 -10.67
N LEU A 7 -22.74 6.13 -10.03
CA LEU A 7 -21.95 5.12 -10.72
C LEU A 7 -22.65 3.78 -10.65
N THR A 8 -22.79 3.12 -11.78
CA THR A 8 -23.33 1.77 -11.84
C THR A 8 -22.18 0.80 -12.00
N LEU A 9 -22.05 -0.11 -11.05
CA LEU A 9 -21.03 -1.17 -11.06
C LEU A 9 -21.73 -2.51 -11.27
N THR A 10 -21.22 -3.30 -12.21
CA THR A 10 -21.71 -4.66 -12.45
C THR A 10 -20.74 -5.65 -11.83
N ILE A 11 -21.24 -6.41 -10.85
CA ILE A 11 -20.44 -7.43 -10.16
C ILE A 11 -21.21 -8.74 -10.20
N MET A 12 -20.62 -9.75 -10.80
CA MET A 12 -21.24 -11.09 -10.95
C MET A 12 -22.65 -11.01 -11.58
N GLY A 13 -22.78 -10.17 -12.60
CA GLY A 13 -24.04 -10.03 -13.35
C GLY A 13 -25.09 -9.19 -12.68
N ARG A 14 -24.82 -8.60 -11.54
CA ARG A 14 -25.74 -7.70 -10.82
C ARG A 14 -25.24 -6.28 -10.86
N ASP A 15 -26.15 -5.34 -11.06
CA ASP A 15 -25.85 -3.92 -11.11
C ASP A 15 -26.03 -3.28 -9.75
N TYR A 16 -25.06 -2.51 -9.31
CA TYR A 16 -25.09 -1.75 -8.07
C TYR A 16 -24.87 -0.28 -8.38
N ARG A 17 -25.76 0.55 -7.86
CA ARG A 17 -25.67 2.01 -8.04
C ARG A 17 -25.10 2.65 -6.78
N LEU A 18 -24.08 3.45 -6.95
CA LEU A 18 -23.40 4.14 -5.87
C LEU A 18 -23.27 5.62 -6.22
N ALA A 19 -23.46 6.46 -5.22
CA ALA A 19 -23.17 7.89 -5.35
C ALA A 19 -21.70 8.11 -5.00
N VAL A 20 -20.94 8.61 -5.96
CA VAL A 20 -19.49 8.76 -5.84
C VAL A 20 -19.06 10.15 -6.27
N ALA A 21 -17.96 10.63 -5.71
CA ALA A 21 -17.30 11.83 -6.21
C ALA A 21 -16.64 11.51 -7.56
N PRO A 22 -16.64 12.45 -8.53
CA PRO A 22 -16.08 12.17 -9.86
C PRO A 22 -14.62 11.72 -9.84
N ASP A 23 -13.83 12.18 -8.88
CA ASP A 23 -12.43 11.80 -8.71
C ASP A 23 -12.25 10.39 -8.13
N GLU A 24 -13.30 9.79 -7.57
CA GLU A 24 -13.26 8.43 -7.02
C GLU A 24 -13.74 7.36 -8.00
N GLU A 25 -14.33 7.77 -9.12
CA GLU A 25 -14.94 6.84 -10.08
C GLU A 25 -13.97 5.77 -10.58
N ALA A 26 -12.79 6.17 -11.02
CA ALA A 26 -11.78 5.25 -11.56
C ALA A 26 -11.33 4.24 -10.49
N ASN A 27 -11.11 4.71 -9.27
CA ASN A 27 -10.70 3.86 -8.16
C ASN A 27 -11.79 2.86 -7.77
N LEU A 28 -13.05 3.28 -7.78
CA LEU A 28 -14.17 2.41 -7.46
C LEU A 28 -14.40 1.36 -8.55
N ARG A 29 -14.20 1.71 -9.81
CA ARG A 29 -14.26 0.73 -10.90
C ARG A 29 -13.17 -0.33 -10.75
N ALA A 30 -11.96 0.07 -10.40
CA ALA A 30 -10.86 -0.84 -10.13
C ALA A 30 -11.16 -1.75 -8.94
N CYS A 31 -11.76 -1.21 -7.88
CA CYS A 31 -12.21 -1.98 -6.73
C CYS A 31 -13.26 -3.01 -7.10
N ALA A 32 -14.22 -2.62 -7.95
CA ALA A 32 -15.27 -3.54 -8.42
C ALA A 32 -14.68 -4.70 -9.22
N GLU A 33 -13.71 -4.43 -10.08
CA GLU A 33 -13.00 -5.47 -10.83
C GLU A 33 -12.26 -6.41 -9.90
N LEU A 34 -11.63 -5.89 -8.86
CA LEU A 34 -10.94 -6.70 -7.86
C LEU A 34 -11.91 -7.60 -7.12
N VAL A 35 -13.05 -7.06 -6.67
CA VAL A 35 -14.09 -7.83 -5.97
C VAL A 35 -14.61 -8.95 -6.87
N GLN A 36 -14.93 -8.63 -8.12
CA GLN A 36 -15.43 -9.61 -9.08
C GLN A 36 -14.40 -10.71 -9.31
N SER A 37 -13.15 -10.37 -9.47
CA SER A 37 -12.05 -11.31 -9.65
C SER A 37 -11.93 -12.26 -8.46
N LYS A 38 -12.01 -11.74 -7.24
CA LYS A 38 -11.95 -12.56 -6.02
C LYS A 38 -13.16 -13.46 -5.89
N MET A 39 -14.34 -12.96 -6.25
CA MET A 39 -15.56 -13.79 -6.23
C MET A 39 -15.47 -14.94 -7.23
N GLN A 40 -14.91 -14.67 -8.42
CA GLN A 40 -14.71 -15.70 -9.43
C GLN A 40 -13.71 -16.77 -8.97
N GLU A 41 -12.64 -16.38 -8.27
CA GLU A 41 -11.67 -17.32 -7.71
C GLU A 41 -12.29 -18.25 -6.68
N ILE A 42 -13.23 -17.75 -5.88
CA ILE A 42 -13.92 -18.52 -4.83
C ILE A 42 -14.99 -19.41 -5.43
N HIS A 43 -15.63 -18.97 -6.52
CA HIS A 43 -16.67 -19.72 -7.19
C HIS A 43 -16.05 -20.93 -7.91
N GLN A 44 -16.29 -22.13 -7.35
CA GLN A 44 -15.78 -23.36 -7.93
C GLN A 44 -16.88 -24.08 -8.72
N PRO A 45 -16.57 -24.56 -9.93
CA PRO A 45 -17.54 -25.39 -10.69
C PRO A 45 -17.93 -26.64 -9.89
N GLY A 46 -19.23 -26.90 -9.79
CA GLY A 46 -19.77 -28.05 -9.09
C GLY A 46 -20.04 -27.87 -7.60
N LYS A 47 -19.64 -26.76 -7.01
CA LYS A 47 -20.05 -26.42 -5.65
C LYS A 47 -21.04 -25.26 -5.69
N VAL A 48 -22.19 -25.47 -5.05
CA VAL A 48 -23.23 -24.44 -4.98
C VAL A 48 -23.00 -23.61 -3.73
N PHE A 49 -22.42 -22.42 -3.93
CA PHE A 49 -22.33 -21.43 -2.88
C PHE A 49 -23.41 -20.37 -3.13
N SER A 50 -24.04 -19.89 -2.06
CA SER A 50 -24.93 -18.75 -2.21
C SER A 50 -24.11 -17.51 -2.60
N PRO A 51 -24.65 -16.58 -3.40
CA PRO A 51 -23.94 -15.36 -3.75
C PRO A 51 -23.49 -14.56 -2.53
N ASP A 52 -24.29 -14.57 -1.46
CA ASP A 52 -23.95 -13.90 -0.21
C ASP A 52 -22.69 -14.50 0.44
N SER A 53 -22.60 -15.83 0.47
CA SER A 53 -21.42 -16.51 1.01
C SER A 53 -20.17 -16.22 0.20
N VAL A 54 -20.29 -16.22 -1.12
CA VAL A 54 -19.17 -15.88 -2.01
C VAL A 54 -18.70 -14.44 -1.77
N ALA A 55 -19.64 -13.52 -1.62
CA ALA A 55 -19.33 -12.12 -1.33
C ALA A 55 -18.61 -11.95 0.00
N VAL A 56 -19.07 -12.63 1.05
CA VAL A 56 -18.43 -12.58 2.37
C VAL A 56 -17.02 -13.16 2.32
N LEU A 57 -16.86 -14.31 1.67
CA LEU A 57 -15.54 -14.93 1.53
C LEU A 57 -14.56 -14.07 0.70
N ALA A 58 -15.06 -13.44 -0.36
CA ALA A 58 -14.27 -12.50 -1.16
C ALA A 58 -13.85 -11.29 -0.33
N ALA A 59 -14.77 -10.73 0.46
CA ALA A 59 -14.49 -9.61 1.33
C ALA A 59 -13.43 -9.97 2.39
N LEU A 60 -13.54 -11.15 2.99
CA LEU A 60 -12.54 -11.63 3.95
C LEU A 60 -11.17 -11.79 3.31
N ARG A 61 -11.12 -12.30 2.10
CA ARG A 61 -9.85 -12.49 1.38
C ARG A 61 -9.20 -11.16 1.05
N ILE A 62 -9.99 -10.21 0.56
CA ILE A 62 -9.49 -8.86 0.24
C ILE A 62 -9.01 -8.17 1.52
N ALA A 63 -9.77 -8.25 2.59
CA ALA A 63 -9.40 -7.67 3.87
C ALA A 63 -8.12 -8.29 4.42
N TYR A 64 -7.97 -9.61 4.30
CA TYR A 64 -6.77 -10.32 4.71
C TYR A 64 -5.54 -9.88 3.92
N GLU A 65 -5.65 -9.83 2.60
CA GLU A 65 -4.56 -9.37 1.73
C GLU A 65 -4.17 -7.92 2.03
N ASN A 66 -5.17 -7.07 2.28
CA ASN A 66 -4.94 -5.68 2.65
C ASN A 66 -4.20 -5.58 3.99
N LEU A 67 -4.58 -6.40 4.97
CA LEU A 67 -3.91 -6.45 6.27
C LEU A 67 -2.45 -6.87 6.12
N ILE A 68 -2.18 -7.91 5.34
CA ILE A 68 -0.82 -8.38 5.06
C ILE A 68 0.01 -7.29 4.38
N GLN A 69 -0.56 -6.61 3.40
CA GLN A 69 0.13 -5.50 2.73
C GLN A 69 0.43 -4.35 3.67
N ARG A 70 -0.52 -4.00 4.54
CA ARG A 70 -0.30 -2.96 5.55
C ARG A 70 0.81 -3.33 6.51
N GLN A 71 0.85 -4.57 6.96
CA GLN A 71 1.91 -5.06 7.84
C GLN A 71 3.27 -5.01 7.15
N ALA A 72 3.33 -5.42 5.88
CA ALA A 72 4.56 -5.36 5.09
C ALA A 72 5.05 -3.92 4.90
N VAL A 73 4.13 -2.99 4.60
CA VAL A 73 4.46 -1.57 4.45
C VAL A 73 4.95 -1.00 5.78
N GLU A 74 4.30 -1.36 6.89
CA GLU A 74 4.68 -0.89 8.22
C GLU A 74 6.07 -1.39 8.60
N GLU A 75 6.37 -2.66 8.33
CA GLU A 75 7.71 -3.21 8.53
C GLU A 75 8.76 -2.54 7.64
N MET A 76 8.40 -2.28 6.38
CA MET A 76 9.26 -1.58 5.46
C MET A 76 9.54 -0.15 5.93
N ASN A 77 8.51 0.56 6.40
CA ASN A 77 8.65 1.91 6.95
C ASN A 77 9.55 1.92 8.18
N LYS A 78 9.40 0.93 9.07
CA LYS A 78 10.28 0.77 10.23
C LYS A 78 11.72 0.51 9.80
N ALA A 79 11.92 -0.34 8.80
CA ALA A 79 13.24 -0.63 8.27
C ALA A 79 13.88 0.61 7.64
N VAL A 80 13.11 1.36 6.84
CA VAL A 80 13.55 2.62 6.24
C VAL A 80 13.91 3.64 7.32
N GLU A 81 13.07 3.78 8.34
CA GLU A 81 13.33 4.68 9.47
C GLU A 81 14.61 4.30 10.20
N TYR A 82 14.81 3.01 10.44
CA TYR A 82 16.06 2.52 11.05
C TYR A 82 17.26 2.81 10.17
N MET A 83 17.17 2.56 8.86
CA MET A 83 18.24 2.85 7.91
C MET A 83 18.56 4.35 7.86
N ASN A 84 17.54 5.19 7.89
CA ASN A 84 17.72 6.65 7.90
C ASN A 84 18.42 7.12 9.16
N ARG A 85 18.05 6.57 10.32
CA ARG A 85 18.74 6.87 11.58
C ARG A 85 20.18 6.39 11.54
N SER A 86 20.42 5.18 11.08
CA SER A 86 21.76 4.61 10.94
C SER A 86 22.60 5.42 9.97
N LYS A 87 22.01 5.84 8.85
CA LYS A 87 22.68 6.70 7.88
C LYS A 87 23.05 8.04 8.50
N GLY A 88 22.14 8.65 9.25
CA GLY A 88 22.41 9.91 9.96
C GLY A 88 23.56 9.77 10.94
N GLN A 89 23.63 8.68 11.68
CA GLN A 89 24.72 8.38 12.60
C GLN A 89 26.03 8.17 11.85
N ILE A 90 26.00 7.42 10.75
CA ILE A 90 27.18 7.18 9.91
C ILE A 90 27.67 8.49 9.29
N ASP A 91 26.75 9.29 8.76
CA ASP A 91 27.09 10.59 8.17
C ASP A 91 27.72 11.52 9.22
N SER A 92 27.20 11.52 10.44
CA SER A 92 27.75 12.30 11.56
C SER A 92 29.17 11.84 11.91
N LEU A 93 29.39 10.52 11.94
CA LEU A 93 30.70 9.95 12.20
C LEU A 93 31.72 10.29 11.09
N ILE A 94 31.28 10.21 9.84
CA ILE A 94 32.10 10.58 8.69
C ILE A 94 32.49 12.05 8.75
N ALA A 95 31.54 12.93 9.05
CA ALA A 95 31.78 14.36 9.20
C ALA A 95 32.81 14.64 10.31
N LEU A 96 32.70 13.93 11.43
CA LEU A 96 33.63 14.04 12.54
C LEU A 96 35.02 13.56 12.15
N CYS A 97 35.09 12.43 11.44
CA CYS A 97 36.36 11.89 10.94
C CYS A 97 37.02 12.84 9.93
N ASP A 98 36.24 13.42 9.02
CA ASP A 98 36.73 14.38 8.03
C ASP A 98 37.28 15.62 8.71
N ASN A 99 36.60 16.15 9.72
CA ASN A 99 37.09 17.29 10.49
C ASN A 99 38.40 16.97 11.22
N THR A 100 38.48 15.77 11.81
CA THR A 100 39.71 15.34 12.49
C THR A 100 40.87 15.16 11.51
N LEU A 101 40.60 14.59 10.34
CA LEU A 101 41.61 14.45 9.29
C LEU A 101 42.05 15.81 8.72
N ALA A 102 41.10 16.73 8.56
CA ALA A 102 41.39 18.09 8.11
C ALA A 102 42.30 18.80 9.12
N ASP A 103 42.04 18.66 10.42
CA ASP A 103 42.86 19.25 11.48
C ASP A 103 44.26 18.65 11.47
N LYS A 104 44.38 17.33 11.32
CA LYS A 104 45.69 16.66 11.20
C LYS A 104 46.46 17.08 9.96
N ALA A 105 45.76 17.19 8.83
CA ALA A 105 46.37 17.65 7.58
C ALA A 105 46.89 19.10 7.72
N SER A 106 46.13 19.94 8.41
CA SER A 106 46.51 21.32 8.70
C SER A 106 47.75 21.37 9.59
N ASP A 107 47.80 20.54 10.65
CA ASP A 107 48.99 20.46 11.52
C ASP A 107 50.22 19.94 10.78
N ASN A 108 50.02 18.91 9.96
CA ASN A 108 51.12 18.37 9.13
C ASN A 108 51.57 19.35 8.07
N GLY A 109 50.66 20.15 7.54
CA GLY A 109 50.99 21.17 6.57
C GLY A 109 51.80 22.34 7.16
N ALA A 110 51.75 22.53 8.46
CA ALA A 110 52.47 23.57 9.17
C ALA A 110 53.93 23.25 9.42
N GLN A 111 54.32 22.02 9.14
CA GLN A 111 55.74 21.63 9.28
C GLN A 111 56.53 22.05 8.03
#